data_c06c07ef03dd9e3a392765a34576a97d
#
_entry.id   c06c07ef03dd9e3a392765a34576a97d
#
_cell.length_a   1.000
_cell.length_b   1.000
_cell.length_c   1.000
_cell.angle_alpha   90.00
_cell.angle_beta   90.00
_cell.angle_gamma   90.00
#
_symmetry.space_group_name_H-M   'P 1'
#
loop_
_entity.id
_entity.type
_entity.pdbx_description
1 polymer ?
#
loop_
_entity_poly.entity_id
_entity_poly.type
_entity_poly.pdbx_seq_one_letter_code
_entity_poly.pdbx_strand_id
1 'polypeptide(L)'
;MTLTKHTKRLIHAHAKICYPAECCGLIIDGQYYPCDNVAPNPAEHFEIDYLNMVEMQEYHGEIQAIVHSHPNGNAEPSEVDKVQMGLHDIDWVIVGLGHTPTGATYCDIKRHKPTTYQSPLLGREYYHGVQDCYSLVQDYYSRDLDIHLPDFHRTDGWWEKEHHLPLYENNFT
;
A
#
# COMPACT_ATOMS: atom_id res chain seq x y z
N MET A 1 14.19 -1.05 12.61
CA MET A 1 13.44 -0.08 13.44
C MET A 1 12.66 -0.81 14.53
N THR A 2 12.49 -0.23 15.73
CA THR A 2 11.65 -0.81 16.82
C THR A 2 10.48 0.12 17.09
N LEU A 3 9.25 -0.40 17.01
CA LEU A 3 8.04 0.36 17.34
C LEU A 3 7.94 0.58 18.85
N THR A 4 8.05 1.83 19.31
CA THR A 4 7.86 2.17 20.72
C THR A 4 6.41 1.99 21.16
N LYS A 5 6.17 1.90 22.47
CA LYS A 5 4.79 1.89 23.01
C LYS A 5 4.01 3.15 22.65
N HIS A 6 4.71 4.29 22.57
CA HIS A 6 4.10 5.56 22.18
C HIS A 6 3.66 5.55 20.72
N THR A 7 4.56 5.15 19.81
CA THR A 7 4.29 5.03 18.36
C THR A 7 3.10 4.10 18.11
N LYS A 8 3.09 2.91 18.73
CA LYS A 8 1.96 1.97 18.61
C LYS A 8 0.63 2.56 19.07
N ARG A 9 0.64 3.36 20.16
CA ARG A 9 -0.57 4.02 20.67
C ARG A 9 -1.10 5.06 19.69
N LEU A 10 -0.23 5.85 19.06
CA LEU A 10 -0.63 6.83 18.03
C LEU A 10 -1.23 6.15 16.80
N ILE A 11 -0.56 5.13 16.27
CA ILE A 11 -1.06 4.34 15.16
C ILE A 11 -2.44 3.74 15.48
N HIS A 12 -2.58 3.14 16.66
CA HIS A 12 -3.83 2.54 17.11
C HIS A 12 -4.97 3.57 17.24
N ALA A 13 -4.67 4.77 17.75
CA ALA A 13 -5.67 5.84 17.84
C ALA A 13 -6.11 6.30 16.44
N HIS A 14 -5.18 6.47 15.50
CA HIS A 14 -5.48 6.86 14.13
C HIS A 14 -6.32 5.80 13.42
N ALA A 15 -5.94 4.52 13.51
CA ALA A 15 -6.71 3.43 12.90
C ALA A 15 -8.17 3.38 13.40
N LYS A 16 -8.41 3.67 14.69
CA LYS A 16 -9.77 3.74 15.25
C LYS A 16 -10.56 4.96 14.75
N ILE A 17 -9.90 6.10 14.54
CA ILE A 17 -10.53 7.31 14.01
C ILE A 17 -10.96 7.11 12.57
N CYS A 18 -10.13 6.47 11.76
CA CYS A 18 -10.41 6.23 10.35
C CYS A 18 -11.46 5.13 10.11
N TYR A 19 -11.64 4.20 11.07
CA TYR A 19 -12.58 3.08 10.89
C TYR A 19 -13.98 3.56 10.46
N PRO A 20 -14.63 2.98 9.45
CA PRO A 20 -14.32 1.73 8.74
C PRO A 20 -13.37 1.87 7.53
N ALA A 21 -12.81 3.04 7.28
CA ALA A 21 -11.77 3.22 6.26
C ALA A 21 -10.40 2.73 6.78
N GLU A 22 -9.49 2.38 5.87
CA GLU A 22 -8.10 2.15 6.20
C GLU A 22 -7.42 3.47 6.58
N CYS A 23 -6.72 3.49 7.70
CA CYS A 23 -5.77 4.55 7.99
C CYS A 23 -4.46 4.28 7.23
N CYS A 24 -3.72 5.33 6.90
CA CYS A 24 -2.37 5.21 6.40
C CYS A 24 -1.46 6.29 7.01
N GLY A 25 -0.15 6.10 6.90
CA GLY A 25 0.83 7.03 7.41
C GLY A 25 2.25 6.51 7.27
N LEU A 26 3.18 7.30 7.75
CA LEU A 26 4.62 7.07 7.61
C LEU A 26 5.29 6.99 8.97
N ILE A 27 6.36 6.20 9.06
CA ILE A 27 7.29 6.27 10.19
C ILE A 27 8.59 6.86 9.68
N ILE A 28 8.98 7.99 10.27
CA ILE A 28 10.21 8.73 9.98
C ILE A 28 10.89 9.02 11.31
N ASP A 29 12.17 8.69 11.43
CA ASP A 29 12.97 8.82 12.66
C ASP A 29 12.28 8.22 13.92
N GLY A 30 11.62 7.07 13.72
CA GLY A 30 10.89 6.35 14.79
C GLY A 30 9.56 7.01 15.23
N GLN A 31 9.18 8.14 14.65
CA GLN A 31 7.92 8.84 14.90
C GLN A 31 6.87 8.48 13.84
N TYR A 32 5.62 8.42 14.25
CA TYR A 32 4.49 8.17 13.36
C TYR A 32 3.86 9.49 12.90
N TYR A 33 3.69 9.61 11.60
CA TYR A 33 3.03 10.72 10.91
C TYR A 33 1.80 10.17 10.18
N PRO A 34 0.58 10.52 10.63
CA PRO A 34 -0.63 10.13 9.94
C PRO A 34 -0.72 10.85 8.60
N CYS A 35 -1.18 10.14 7.56
CA CYS A 35 -1.48 10.68 6.24
C CYS A 35 -2.96 10.49 5.91
N ASP A 36 -3.46 11.30 5.00
CA ASP A 36 -4.79 11.11 4.43
C ASP A 36 -4.77 9.92 3.48
N ASN A 37 -5.80 9.08 3.56
CA ASN A 37 -6.02 8.02 2.61
C ASN A 37 -6.79 8.58 1.41
N VAL A 38 -6.11 8.76 0.28
CA VAL A 38 -6.68 9.32 -0.96
C VAL A 38 -7.20 8.26 -1.93
N ALA A 39 -7.25 6.99 -1.52
CA ALA A 39 -7.78 5.91 -2.33
C ALA A 39 -9.26 6.15 -2.67
N PRO A 40 -9.73 5.81 -3.90
CA PRO A 40 -11.13 5.93 -4.30
C PRO A 40 -12.09 5.11 -3.42
N ASN A 41 -11.64 3.95 -2.94
CA ASN A 41 -12.37 3.11 -1.99
C ASN A 41 -11.55 2.91 -0.69
N PRO A 42 -11.56 3.88 0.23
CA PRO A 42 -10.70 3.86 1.40
C PRO A 42 -11.08 2.79 2.44
N ALA A 43 -12.21 2.10 2.28
CA ALA A 43 -12.60 0.99 3.14
C ALA A 43 -11.91 -0.34 2.78
N GLU A 44 -11.37 -0.45 1.58
CA GLU A 44 -10.74 -1.67 1.05
C GLU A 44 -9.26 -1.48 0.71
N HIS A 45 -8.85 -0.21 0.53
CA HIS A 45 -7.50 0.13 0.06
C HIS A 45 -7.00 1.41 0.69
N PHE A 46 -5.68 1.59 0.68
CA PHE A 46 -5.08 2.87 1.01
C PHE A 46 -4.19 3.37 -0.13
N GLU A 47 -4.11 4.68 -0.23
CA GLU A 47 -3.17 5.39 -1.09
C GLU A 47 -2.71 6.64 -0.34
N ILE A 48 -1.40 6.85 -0.29
CA ILE A 48 -0.80 8.08 0.24
C ILE A 48 -0.40 8.93 -0.95
N ASP A 49 -0.82 10.20 -0.95
CA ASP A 49 -0.43 11.14 -2.01
C ASP A 49 1.10 11.22 -2.13
N TYR A 50 1.60 11.05 -3.36
CA TYR A 50 3.03 11.01 -3.63
C TYR A 50 3.74 12.31 -3.24
N LEU A 51 3.14 13.47 -3.51
CA LEU A 51 3.74 14.77 -3.17
C LEU A 51 3.82 14.92 -1.66
N ASN A 52 2.81 14.46 -0.92
CA ASN A 52 2.83 14.43 0.53
C ASN A 52 3.96 13.54 1.06
N MET A 53 4.19 12.36 0.46
CA MET A 53 5.33 11.50 0.85
C MET A 53 6.68 12.20 0.62
N VAL A 54 6.86 12.87 -0.52
CA VAL A 54 8.09 13.61 -0.84
C VAL A 54 8.31 14.76 0.15
N GLU A 55 7.29 15.56 0.41
CA GLU A 55 7.35 16.66 1.38
C GLU A 55 7.71 16.14 2.79
N MET A 56 7.06 15.08 3.24
CA MET A 56 7.33 14.49 4.55
C MET A 56 8.78 14.00 4.65
N GLN A 57 9.31 13.39 3.59
CA GLN A 57 10.70 12.94 3.54
C GLN A 57 11.69 14.11 3.55
N GLU A 58 11.39 15.19 2.83
CA GLU A 58 12.23 16.40 2.82
C GLU A 58 12.28 17.09 4.18
N TYR A 59 11.15 17.19 4.88
CA TYR A 59 11.07 17.89 6.16
C TYR A 59 11.48 17.06 7.38
N HIS A 60 11.24 15.75 7.37
CA HIS A 60 11.39 14.89 8.53
C HIS A 60 12.48 13.83 8.41
N GLY A 61 12.98 13.58 7.18
CA GLY A 61 14.03 12.60 6.92
C GLY A 61 13.52 11.33 6.26
N GLU A 62 14.35 10.31 6.23
CA GLU A 62 14.09 9.07 5.49
C GLU A 62 12.89 8.29 6.03
N ILE A 63 12.01 7.88 5.13
CA ILE A 63 10.86 7.02 5.46
C ILE A 63 11.37 5.62 5.83
N GLN A 64 11.11 5.22 7.07
CA GLN A 64 11.52 3.93 7.62
C GLN A 64 10.45 2.85 7.47
N ALA A 65 9.17 3.24 7.44
CA ALA A 65 8.07 2.31 7.20
C ALA A 65 6.82 3.02 6.68
N ILE A 66 6.03 2.29 5.88
CA ILE A 66 4.65 2.61 5.56
C ILE A 66 3.75 1.93 6.59
N VAL A 67 2.72 2.64 7.04
CA VAL A 67 1.72 2.16 7.99
C VAL A 67 0.35 2.17 7.32
N HIS A 68 -0.43 1.08 7.45
CA HIS A 68 -1.85 1.08 7.10
C HIS A 68 -2.65 0.13 8.00
N SER A 69 -3.96 0.17 7.89
CA SER A 69 -4.83 -0.69 8.70
C SER A 69 -5.76 -1.53 7.84
N HIS A 70 -6.11 -2.71 8.36
CA HIS A 70 -7.11 -3.62 7.80
C HIS A 70 -8.37 -3.60 8.68
N PRO A 71 -9.40 -2.81 8.35
CA PRO A 71 -10.68 -2.84 9.04
C PRO A 71 -11.32 -4.23 8.93
N ASN A 72 -11.72 -4.79 10.07
CA ASN A 72 -12.28 -6.15 10.21
C ASN A 72 -11.33 -7.28 9.74
N GLY A 73 -10.05 -6.96 9.53
CA GLY A 73 -8.99 -7.87 9.12
C GLY A 73 -7.95 -8.09 10.21
N ASN A 74 -6.95 -8.90 9.90
CA ASN A 74 -5.79 -9.14 10.75
C ASN A 74 -4.60 -8.26 10.34
N ALA A 75 -3.52 -8.31 11.11
CA ALA A 75 -2.30 -7.55 10.85
C ALA A 75 -1.30 -8.29 9.93
N GLU A 76 -1.77 -9.23 9.11
CA GLU A 76 -0.95 -9.88 8.10
C GLU A 76 -1.12 -9.20 6.74
N PRO A 77 -0.06 -9.13 5.92
CA PRO A 77 -0.12 -8.49 4.62
C PRO A 77 -1.03 -9.27 3.66
N SER A 78 -1.91 -8.55 2.97
CA SER A 78 -2.70 -9.05 1.86
C SER A 78 -1.79 -9.46 0.68
N GLU A 79 -2.35 -9.99 -0.38
CA GLU A 79 -1.59 -10.32 -1.58
C GLU A 79 -1.04 -9.06 -2.25
N VAL A 80 -1.87 -8.03 -2.33
CA VAL A 80 -1.50 -6.71 -2.88
C VAL A 80 -0.43 -6.04 -2.03
N ASP A 81 -0.54 -6.08 -0.70
CA ASP A 81 0.50 -5.56 0.19
C ASP A 81 1.84 -6.22 -0.08
N LYS A 82 1.88 -7.54 -0.23
CA LYS A 82 3.12 -8.29 -0.51
C LYS A 82 3.77 -7.87 -1.81
N VAL A 83 2.97 -7.60 -2.85
CA VAL A 83 3.48 -7.08 -4.13
C VAL A 83 4.07 -5.69 -3.94
N GLN A 84 3.33 -4.78 -3.32
CA GLN A 84 3.80 -3.42 -3.06
C GLN A 84 5.03 -3.40 -2.14
N MET A 85 5.07 -4.25 -1.12
CA MET A 85 6.24 -4.44 -0.26
C MET A 85 7.48 -4.89 -1.05
N GLY A 86 7.29 -5.63 -2.14
CA GLY A 86 8.37 -6.06 -3.03
C GLY A 86 8.95 -4.93 -3.89
N LEU A 87 8.21 -3.85 -4.10
CA LEU A 87 8.64 -2.70 -4.91
C LEU A 87 9.48 -1.69 -4.11
N HIS A 88 9.39 -1.72 -2.78
CA HIS A 88 10.03 -0.75 -1.89
C HIS A 88 10.83 -1.48 -0.81
N ASP A 89 12.10 -1.11 -0.64
CA ASP A 89 12.98 -1.70 0.41
C ASP A 89 12.78 -0.99 1.76
N ILE A 90 11.52 -0.83 2.17
CA ILE A 90 11.14 -0.25 3.47
C ILE A 90 10.21 -1.18 4.23
N ASP A 91 10.21 -1.06 5.56
CA ASP A 91 9.33 -1.86 6.41
C ASP A 91 7.85 -1.46 6.23
N TRP A 92 6.97 -2.38 6.51
CA TRP A 92 5.52 -2.14 6.56
C TRP A 92 4.99 -2.43 7.96
N VAL A 93 4.08 -1.60 8.44
CA VAL A 93 3.40 -1.77 9.73
C VAL A 93 1.90 -1.88 9.48
N ILE A 94 1.35 -3.05 9.70
CA ILE A 94 -0.05 -3.34 9.43
C ILE A 94 -0.81 -3.42 10.75
N VAL A 95 -1.99 -2.80 10.76
CA VAL A 95 -2.90 -2.78 11.91
C VAL A 95 -4.16 -3.55 11.59
N GLY A 96 -4.34 -4.74 12.16
CA GLY A 96 -5.61 -5.43 12.13
C GLY A 96 -6.52 -4.92 13.24
N LEU A 97 -7.71 -4.42 12.91
CA LEU A 97 -8.68 -3.97 13.91
C LEU A 97 -10.12 -4.31 13.51
N GLY A 98 -10.96 -4.48 14.52
CA GLY A 98 -12.36 -4.81 14.27
C GLY A 98 -13.07 -5.29 15.52
N HIS A 99 -14.18 -6.01 15.30
CA HIS A 99 -14.98 -6.58 16.36
C HIS A 99 -15.00 -8.11 16.26
N THR A 100 -14.88 -8.77 17.39
CA THR A 100 -15.10 -10.22 17.48
C THR A 100 -16.60 -10.53 17.29
N PRO A 101 -16.99 -11.78 17.02
CA PRO A 101 -18.40 -12.21 16.98
C PRO A 101 -19.16 -11.91 18.28
N THR A 102 -18.46 -11.78 19.40
CA THR A 102 -19.03 -11.43 20.71
C THR A 102 -19.08 -9.91 20.94
N GLY A 103 -18.70 -9.09 19.96
CA GLY A 103 -18.71 -7.62 20.02
C GLY A 103 -17.50 -6.98 20.72
N ALA A 104 -16.53 -7.76 21.18
CA ALA A 104 -15.29 -7.21 21.73
C ALA A 104 -14.40 -6.64 20.60
N THR A 105 -13.86 -5.44 20.82
CA THR A 105 -12.88 -4.86 19.90
C THR A 105 -11.52 -5.54 20.02
N TYR A 106 -10.87 -5.78 18.89
CA TYR A 106 -9.48 -6.18 18.84
C TYR A 106 -8.66 -5.15 18.05
N CYS A 107 -7.38 -5.11 18.33
CA CYS A 107 -6.42 -4.38 17.53
C CYS A 107 -5.04 -5.00 17.72
N ASP A 108 -4.48 -5.48 16.63
CA ASP A 108 -3.13 -6.04 16.55
C ASP A 108 -2.27 -5.15 15.65
N ILE A 109 -0.97 -5.03 15.97
CA ILE A 109 -0.03 -4.25 15.18
C ILE A 109 1.20 -5.11 14.93
N LYS A 110 1.48 -5.38 13.67
CA LYS A 110 2.67 -6.14 13.25
C LYS A 110 3.52 -5.34 12.29
N ARG A 111 4.83 -5.56 12.40
CA ARG A 111 5.81 -5.03 11.45
C ARG A 111 6.25 -6.17 10.53
N HIS A 112 6.26 -5.88 9.26
CA HIS A 112 6.71 -6.76 8.19
C HIS A 112 7.91 -6.14 7.48
N LYS A 113 8.83 -6.99 7.06
CA LYS A 113 9.95 -6.59 6.21
C LYS A 113 9.55 -6.71 4.74
N PRO A 114 10.24 -5.98 3.84
CA PRO A 114 10.10 -6.18 2.41
C PRO A 114 10.15 -7.65 2.03
N THR A 115 9.38 -8.02 1.03
CA THR A 115 9.25 -9.40 0.57
C THR A 115 9.65 -9.51 -0.90
N THR A 116 10.14 -10.68 -1.30
CA THR A 116 10.37 -11.04 -2.70
C THR A 116 9.16 -11.77 -3.29
N TYR A 117 7.98 -11.56 -2.71
CA TYR A 117 6.76 -12.21 -3.18
C TYR A 117 6.47 -11.84 -4.63
N GLN A 118 6.13 -12.84 -5.43
CA GLN A 118 5.66 -12.68 -6.79
C GLN A 118 4.28 -13.33 -6.90
N SER A 119 3.30 -12.55 -7.32
CA SER A 119 1.96 -13.04 -7.54
C SER A 119 1.93 -14.14 -8.60
N PRO A 120 1.11 -15.18 -8.42
CA PRO A 120 0.92 -16.18 -9.47
C PRO A 120 0.38 -15.53 -10.75
N LEU A 121 0.69 -16.10 -11.91
CA LEU A 121 0.14 -15.61 -13.18
C LEU A 121 -1.37 -15.87 -13.29
N LEU A 122 -1.86 -16.94 -12.65
CA LEU A 122 -3.27 -17.32 -12.64
C LEU A 122 -3.85 -17.23 -11.22
N GLY A 123 -5.09 -16.75 -11.12
CA GLY A 123 -5.82 -16.69 -9.85
C GLY A 123 -5.40 -15.57 -8.91
N ARG A 124 -4.64 -14.56 -9.40
CA ARG A 124 -4.30 -13.37 -8.64
C ARG A 124 -5.52 -12.46 -8.46
N GLU A 125 -5.55 -11.75 -7.34
CA GLU A 125 -6.54 -10.69 -7.14
C GLU A 125 -6.27 -9.51 -8.08
N TYR A 126 -7.33 -8.87 -8.58
CA TYR A 126 -7.18 -7.67 -9.39
C TYR A 126 -7.01 -6.44 -8.52
N TYR A 127 -5.99 -5.67 -8.78
CA TYR A 127 -5.78 -4.36 -8.19
C TYR A 127 -5.18 -3.41 -9.23
N HIS A 128 -5.91 -2.34 -9.55
CA HIS A 128 -5.50 -1.41 -10.59
C HIS A 128 -4.14 -0.76 -10.27
N GLY A 129 -3.27 -0.67 -11.28
CA GLY A 129 -1.92 -0.07 -11.15
C GLY A 129 -0.88 -0.94 -10.46
N VAL A 130 -1.28 -1.99 -9.72
CA VAL A 130 -0.37 -2.89 -8.99
C VAL A 130 -0.47 -4.31 -9.51
N GLN A 131 -1.69 -4.84 -9.63
CA GLN A 131 -1.96 -6.24 -10.00
C GLN A 131 -3.07 -6.30 -11.06
N ASP A 132 -2.94 -5.48 -12.08
CA ASP A 132 -3.86 -5.32 -13.20
C ASP A 132 -3.46 -6.15 -14.44
N CYS A 133 -4.17 -5.95 -15.54
CA CYS A 133 -3.89 -6.65 -16.80
C CYS A 133 -2.47 -6.37 -17.34
N TYR A 134 -1.98 -5.13 -17.17
CA TYR A 134 -0.65 -4.79 -17.66
C TYR A 134 0.44 -5.38 -16.77
N SER A 135 0.29 -5.36 -15.46
CA SER A 135 1.23 -6.02 -14.55
C SER A 135 1.28 -7.53 -14.77
N LEU A 136 0.14 -8.16 -15.16
CA LEU A 136 0.15 -9.56 -15.56
C LEU A 136 1.00 -9.80 -16.82
N VAL A 137 0.89 -8.91 -17.81
CA VAL A 137 1.72 -8.98 -19.05
C VAL A 137 3.19 -8.76 -18.70
N GLN A 138 3.52 -7.76 -17.87
CA GLN A 138 4.89 -7.51 -17.41
C GLN A 138 5.48 -8.75 -16.71
N ASP A 139 4.73 -9.37 -15.82
CA ASP A 139 5.15 -10.56 -15.08
C ASP A 139 5.39 -11.75 -16.02
N TYR A 140 4.48 -12.00 -16.96
CA TYR A 140 4.65 -13.06 -17.94
C TYR A 140 5.88 -12.85 -18.83
N TYR A 141 6.05 -11.64 -19.37
CA TYR A 141 7.21 -11.33 -20.21
C TYR A 141 8.52 -11.46 -19.45
N SER A 142 8.55 -10.97 -18.22
CA SER A 142 9.74 -11.06 -17.38
C SER A 142 10.09 -12.49 -16.99
N ARG A 143 9.09 -13.30 -16.59
CA ARG A 143 9.32 -14.65 -16.02
C ARG A 143 9.56 -15.71 -17.08
N ASP A 144 8.79 -15.66 -18.18
CA ASP A 144 8.79 -16.72 -19.19
C ASP A 144 9.63 -16.36 -20.43
N LEU A 145 9.84 -15.08 -20.71
CA LEU A 145 10.54 -14.61 -21.90
C LEU A 145 11.84 -13.85 -21.61
N ASP A 146 12.11 -13.55 -20.34
CA ASP A 146 13.26 -12.72 -19.90
C ASP A 146 13.26 -11.33 -20.57
N ILE A 147 12.06 -10.78 -20.82
CA ILE A 147 11.84 -9.46 -21.43
C ILE A 147 11.23 -8.52 -20.36
N HIS A 148 11.90 -7.42 -20.09
CA HIS A 148 11.44 -6.43 -19.11
C HIS A 148 10.70 -5.32 -19.83
N LEU A 149 9.38 -5.28 -19.67
CA LEU A 149 8.54 -4.20 -20.18
C LEU A 149 8.64 -2.97 -19.26
N PRO A 150 8.54 -1.74 -19.82
CA PRO A 150 8.58 -0.52 -19.03
C PRO A 150 7.42 -0.51 -18.03
N ASP A 151 7.68 0.05 -16.84
CA ASP A 151 6.61 0.35 -15.88
C ASP A 151 6.24 1.82 -15.94
N PHE A 152 4.96 2.13 -15.69
CA PHE A 152 4.45 3.49 -15.62
C PHE A 152 3.26 3.56 -14.68
N HIS A 153 3.15 4.68 -13.99
CA HIS A 153 2.08 4.90 -13.04
C HIS A 153 0.71 4.92 -13.73
N ARG A 154 -0.23 4.13 -13.24
CA ARG A 154 -1.61 4.01 -13.73
C ARG A 154 -2.56 4.31 -12.58
N THR A 155 -3.13 5.50 -12.55
CA THR A 155 -4.18 5.85 -11.59
C THR A 155 -5.50 5.21 -11.99
N ASP A 156 -6.33 4.82 -11.03
CA ASP A 156 -7.68 4.34 -11.32
C ASP A 156 -8.50 5.43 -12.02
N GLY A 157 -9.34 5.01 -12.99
CA GLY A 157 -10.15 5.95 -13.79
C GLY A 157 -9.35 6.85 -14.74
N TRP A 158 -8.06 6.58 -15.01
CA TRP A 158 -7.25 7.40 -15.91
C TRP A 158 -7.87 7.58 -17.31
N TRP A 159 -8.62 6.59 -17.76
CA TRP A 159 -9.34 6.58 -19.07
C TRP A 159 -10.59 7.47 -19.10
N GLU A 160 -11.10 7.90 -17.96
CA GLU A 160 -12.27 8.78 -17.84
C GLU A 160 -11.89 10.27 -17.83
N LYS A 161 -10.61 10.58 -17.65
CA LYS A 161 -10.11 11.97 -17.62
C LYS A 161 -10.06 12.55 -19.02
N GLU A 162 -10.55 13.77 -19.20
CA GLU A 162 -10.57 14.51 -20.48
C GLU A 162 -9.17 14.62 -21.15
N HIS A 163 -8.12 14.52 -20.37
CA HIS A 163 -6.73 14.54 -20.83
C HIS A 163 -6.01 13.25 -20.40
N HIS A 164 -6.57 12.09 -20.79
CA HIS A 164 -5.84 10.86 -20.61
C HIS A 164 -4.52 10.93 -21.39
N LEU A 165 -3.43 10.77 -20.68
CA LEU A 165 -2.13 10.63 -21.32
C LEU A 165 -2.20 9.44 -22.28
N PRO A 166 -1.69 9.54 -23.53
CA PRO A 166 -1.61 8.42 -24.43
C PRO A 166 -0.52 7.46 -23.94
N LEU A 167 -0.80 6.78 -22.81
CA LEU A 167 0.15 5.94 -22.10
C LEU A 167 0.71 4.85 -23.01
N TYR A 168 -0.17 4.25 -23.83
CA TYR A 168 0.26 3.19 -24.76
C TYR A 168 1.02 3.77 -25.95
N GLU A 169 0.56 4.88 -26.53
CA GLU A 169 1.21 5.51 -27.70
C GLU A 169 2.60 6.05 -27.35
N ASN A 170 2.79 6.54 -26.12
CA ASN A 170 4.08 7.08 -25.67
C ASN A 170 5.08 6.00 -25.21
N ASN A 171 4.61 4.80 -24.85
CA ASN A 171 5.46 3.76 -24.28
C ASN A 171 5.63 2.52 -25.19
N PHE A 172 4.84 2.38 -26.24
CA PHE A 172 4.86 1.23 -27.16
C PHE A 172 4.87 1.73 -28.63
N THR A 173 6.01 2.19 -29.09
CA THR A 173 6.27 2.53 -30.51
C THR A 173 7.27 1.57 -31.14
#